data_89b032076f79066298f4af67a0f699a5
#
_entry.id   89b032076f79066298f4af67a0f699a5
#
_cell.length_a   1.000
_cell.length_b   1.000
_cell.length_c   1.000
_cell.angle_alpha   90.00
_cell.angle_beta   90.00
_cell.angle_gamma   90.00
#
_symmetry.space_group_name_H-M   'P 1'
#
loop_
_entity.id
_entity.type
_entity.pdbx_description
1 polymer ?
#
loop_
_entity_poly.entity_id
_entity_poly.type
_entity_poly.pdbx_seq_one_letter_code
_entity_poly.pdbx_strand_id
1 'polypeptide(L)' 'MTIGYTAKYTKTSSGYLGQLVEWPEVVTEGTTIEECRALLRDALTEMILAYRQQGREIPPGGDLLEQVLVEV' A
#
# COMPACT_ATOMS: atom_id res chain seq x y z
N MET A 1 -13.97 13.22 0.98
CA MET A 1 -13.92 12.16 -0.04
C MET A 1 -12.89 11.11 0.36
N THR A 2 -13.25 9.84 0.24
CA THR A 2 -12.37 8.75 0.58
C THR A 2 -11.85 8.07 -0.68
N ILE A 3 -10.54 7.84 -0.73
CA ILE A 3 -9.89 7.13 -1.82
C ILE A 3 -9.35 5.82 -1.26
N GLY A 4 -9.64 4.70 -1.94
CA GLY A 4 -9.14 3.40 -1.54
C GLY A 4 -7.96 2.96 -2.38
N TYR A 5 -6.91 2.49 -1.70
CA TYR A 5 -5.79 1.80 -2.34
C TYR A 5 -5.74 0.38 -1.83
N THR A 6 -5.13 -0.49 -2.60
CA THR A 6 -5.04 -1.91 -2.28
C THR A 6 -3.64 -2.23 -1.77
N ALA A 7 -3.57 -2.80 -0.57
CA ALA A 7 -2.31 -3.22 0.02
C ALA A 7 -2.04 -4.69 -0.30
N LYS A 8 -0.80 -4.98 -0.65
CA LYS A 8 -0.32 -6.34 -0.84
C LYS A 8 0.72 -6.62 0.24
N TYR A 9 0.53 -7.68 1.00
CA TYR A 9 1.46 -8.07 2.05
C TYR A 9 2.17 -9.35 1.65
N THR A 10 3.50 -9.33 1.74
CA THR A 10 4.33 -10.47 1.40
C THR A 10 5.13 -10.86 2.63
N LYS A 11 5.09 -12.14 3.00
CA LYS A 11 5.88 -12.63 4.13
C LYS A 11 7.35 -12.70 3.72
N THR A 12 8.22 -12.21 4.61
CA THR A 12 9.66 -12.23 4.42
C THR A 12 10.32 -13.05 5.52
N SER A 13 11.64 -13.23 5.46
CA SER A 13 12.36 -13.97 6.49
C SER A 13 12.32 -13.30 7.85
N SER A 14 12.10 -11.98 7.90
CA SER A 14 12.10 -11.21 9.15
C SER A 14 10.75 -10.58 9.50
N GLY A 15 9.70 -10.85 8.72
CA GLY A 15 8.38 -10.28 8.97
C GLY A 15 7.56 -10.17 7.71
N TYR A 16 7.11 -8.95 7.41
CA TYR A 16 6.25 -8.68 6.26
C TYR A 16 6.68 -7.43 5.50
N LEU A 17 6.49 -7.49 4.20
CA LEU A 17 6.61 -6.33 3.32
C LEU A 17 5.19 -5.92 2.91
N GLY A 18 4.85 -4.65 3.07
CA GLY A 18 3.58 -4.11 2.62
C GLY A 18 3.80 -3.10 1.53
N GLN A 19 3.03 -3.19 0.46
CA GLN A 19 3.17 -2.31 -0.70
C GLN A 19 1.81 -2.06 -1.33
N LEU A 20 1.57 -0.82 -1.77
CA LEU A 20 0.35 -0.51 -2.48
C LEU A 20 0.43 -0.98 -3.92
N VAL A 21 -0.64 -1.60 -4.39
CA VAL A 21 -0.72 -2.10 -5.75
C VAL A 21 -0.80 -0.94 -6.76
N GLU A 22 -1.64 0.05 -6.48
CA GLU A 22 -1.85 1.19 -7.37
C GLU A 22 -0.74 2.24 -7.27
N TRP A 23 0.03 2.18 -6.19
CA TRP A 23 1.09 3.14 -5.92
C TRP A 23 2.30 2.42 -5.31
N PRO A 24 3.08 1.69 -6.14
CA PRO A 24 4.15 0.82 -5.64
C PRO A 24 5.28 1.51 -4.89
N GLU A 25 5.41 2.83 -5.04
CA GLU A 25 6.41 3.59 -4.28
C GLU A 25 6.08 3.64 -2.80
N VAL A 26 4.81 3.41 -2.43
CA VAL A 26 4.40 3.35 -1.03
C VAL A 26 4.60 1.92 -0.55
N VAL A 27 5.70 1.71 0.15
CA VAL A 27 6.15 0.39 0.59
C VAL A 27 6.79 0.49 1.96
N THR A 28 6.59 -0.53 2.79
CA THR A 28 7.17 -0.56 4.13
C THR A 28 7.38 -2.01 4.59
N GLU A 29 8.11 -2.17 5.68
CA GLU A 29 8.35 -3.46 6.31
C GLU A 29 7.91 -3.40 7.77
N GLY A 30 7.50 -4.55 8.30
CA GLY A 30 7.16 -4.70 9.71
C GLY A 30 7.43 -6.11 10.18
N THR A 31 7.60 -6.29 11.49
CA THR A 31 7.85 -7.63 12.05
C THR A 31 6.58 -8.44 12.17
N THR A 32 5.43 -7.78 12.29
CA THR A 32 4.12 -8.43 12.29
C THR A 32 3.24 -7.80 11.22
N ILE A 33 2.16 -8.49 10.87
CA ILE A 33 1.22 -7.96 9.88
C ILE A 33 0.54 -6.67 10.39
N GLU A 34 0.23 -6.60 11.68
CA GLU A 34 -0.39 -5.43 12.28
C GLU A 34 0.54 -4.22 12.23
N GLU A 35 1.81 -4.44 12.56
CA GLU A 35 2.83 -3.38 12.49
C GLU A 35 3.00 -2.92 11.04
N CYS A 36 3.09 -3.86 10.11
CA CYS A 36 3.24 -3.55 8.69
C CYS A 36 2.06 -2.72 8.18
N ARG A 37 0.83 -3.05 8.59
CA ARG A 37 -0.37 -2.28 8.22
C ARG A 37 -0.29 -0.85 8.72
N ALA A 38 0.09 -0.68 9.97
CA ALA A 38 0.18 0.66 10.57
C ALA A 38 1.24 1.50 9.88
N LEU A 39 2.40 0.91 9.62
CA LEU A 39 3.50 1.60 8.96
C LEU A 39 3.17 1.92 7.50
N LEU A 40 2.46 1.05 6.81
CA LEU A 40 2.05 1.31 5.44
C LEU A 40 1.06 2.48 5.36
N ARG A 41 0.12 2.55 6.31
CA ARG A 41 -0.82 3.66 6.40
C ARG A 41 -0.09 4.98 6.66
N ASP A 42 0.89 4.97 7.55
CA ASP A 42 1.70 6.14 7.84
C ASP A 42 2.49 6.57 6.61
N ALA A 43 3.10 5.63 5.91
CA ALA A 43 3.85 5.90 4.69
C ALA A 43 2.96 6.51 3.61
N LEU A 44 1.74 6.00 3.47
CA LEU A 44 0.77 6.53 2.51
C LEU A 44 0.39 7.97 2.85
N THR A 45 0.11 8.23 4.12
CA THR A 45 -0.24 9.58 4.58
C THR A 45 0.89 10.57 4.27
N GLU A 46 2.12 10.20 4.58
CA GLU A 46 3.29 11.04 4.32
C GLU A 46 3.50 11.28 2.83
N MET A 47 3.31 10.26 2.00
CA MET A 47 3.47 10.38 0.55
C MET A 47 2.42 11.31 -0.05
N ILE A 48 1.17 11.22 0.42
CA ILE A 48 0.11 12.12 -0.02
C ILE A 48 0.46 13.57 0.31
N LEU A 49 0.92 13.80 1.54
CA LEU A 49 1.30 15.15 1.96
C LEU A 49 2.45 15.69 1.12
N ALA A 50 3.47 14.86 0.86
CA ALA A 50 4.61 15.27 0.04
C ALA A 50 4.19 15.63 -1.38
N TYR A 51 3.34 14.81 -2.00
CA TYR A 51 2.85 15.07 -3.35
C TYR A 51 2.04 16.36 -3.42
N ARG A 52 1.17 16.59 -2.42
CA ARG A 52 0.36 17.82 -2.37
C ARG A 52 1.24 19.05 -2.22
N GLN A 53 2.29 19.00 -1.41
CA GLN A 53 3.22 20.11 -1.23
C GLN A 53 3.99 20.43 -2.52
N GLN A 54 4.22 19.43 -3.35
CA GLN A 54 4.91 19.57 -4.62
C GLN A 54 3.96 19.90 -5.78
N GLY A 55 2.67 19.97 -5.53
CA GLY A 55 1.68 20.20 -6.58
C GLY A 55 1.53 19.01 -7.53
N ARG A 56 1.92 17.81 -7.11
CA ARG A 56 1.83 16.61 -7.92
C ARG A 56 0.51 15.89 -7.66
N GLU A 57 -0.02 15.27 -8.69
CA GLU A 57 -1.22 14.46 -8.55
C GLU A 57 -0.90 13.12 -7.92
N ILE A 58 -1.74 12.69 -6.97
CA ILE A 58 -1.62 11.34 -6.41
C ILE A 58 -2.21 10.34 -7.41
N PRO A 59 -1.65 9.11 -7.47
CA PRO A 59 -2.18 8.10 -8.38
C PRO A 59 -3.65 7.78 -8.08
N PRO A 60 -4.45 7.48 -9.12
CA PRO A 60 -5.85 7.09 -8.90
C PRO A 60 -5.92 5.77 -8.16
N GLY A 61 -6.90 5.67 -7.26
CA GLY A 61 -7.23 4.43 -6.57
C GLY A 61 -8.61 3.96 -6.97
N GLY A 62 -9.12 2.96 -6.25
CA GLY A 62 -10.50 2.52 -6.41
C GLY A 62 -10.73 1.52 -7.53
N ASP A 63 -9.68 0.98 -8.13
CA ASP A 63 -9.84 -0.10 -9.11
C ASP A 63 -10.45 -1.32 -8.44
N LEU A 64 -11.26 -2.05 -9.19
CA LEU A 64 -11.82 -3.31 -8.72
C LEU A 64 -10.78 -4.41 -8.92
N LEU A 65 -10.31 -5.00 -7.81
CA LEU A 65 -9.35 -6.09 -7.84
C LEU A 65 -10.01 -7.36 -7.32
N GLU A 66 -9.70 -8.47 -7.96
CA GLU A 66 -10.33 -9.75 -7.65
C GLU A 66 -9.31 -10.88 -7.74
N GLN A 67 -9.38 -11.80 -6.80
CA GLN A 67 -8.63 -13.04 -6.89
C GLN A 67 -9.37 -13.99 -7.80
N VAL A 68 -8.68 -14.52 -8.80
CA VAL A 68 -9.24 -15.54 -9.70
C VAL A 68 -8.64 -16.88 -9.31
N LEU A 69 -9.49 -17.78 -8.82
CA LEU A 69 -9.05 -19.11 -8.39
C LEU A 69 -8.98 -20.06 -9.58
N VAL A 70 -7.90 -20.80 -9.65
CA VAL A 70 -7.70 -21.78 -10.72
C VAL A 70 -7.04 -23.03 -10.13
N GLU A 71 -7.48 -24.20 -10.59
CA GLU A 71 -6.85 -25.45 -10.20
C GLU A 71 -5.69 -25.76 -11.14
N VAL A 72 -4.58 -26.17 -10.57
CA VAL A 72 -3.37 -26.49 -11.32
C VAL A 72 -2.89 -27.90 -11.02
#